data_d377f46fa7d3096f1ccd7b88e05b53c8
#
_entry.id   d377f46fa7d3096f1ccd7b88e05b53c8
#
_cell.length_a   1.000
_cell.length_b   1.000
_cell.length_c   1.000
_cell.angle_alpha   90.00
_cell.angle_beta   90.00
_cell.angle_gamma   90.00
#
_symmetry.space_group_name_H-M   'P 1'
#
loop_
_entity.id
_entity.type
_entity.pdbx_description
1 polymer ?
#
loop_
_entity_poly.entity_id
_entity_poly.type
_entity_poly.pdbx_seq_one_letter_code
_entity_poly.pdbx_strand_id
1 'polypeptide(L)'
;MSMRSEYEEYKARQAKLQENPMSRFWINQESRYVKPFRMYGNLWYVGDSWVCAHIVDTGNGLLLFDAGNCGGGATAMLVNAIWEAGFHPADVKWLVLSHGHVDHIGAVNFFRRMFGTKIYLGEPDARMYREHPELALVHESTDYMDELFTPDVEIREGDVINFGGTDVTFHLAPGHTDGVISCFFDVTDGKETKRVGYYGGFGFNTLQKSYLLEIGDTAFSRRQIYLESIRKVINEKVDIFMPNHTNNVDLLNKRQYMMEHPGENPFVNESAWKEYLQMKYDDLLKLMADPAQN
;
A
#
# COMPACT_ATOMS: atom_id res chain seq x y z
N MET A 1 15.24 -38.61 1.80
CA MET A 1 16.01 -37.74 0.88
C MET A 1 17.36 -37.50 1.52
N SER A 2 18.48 -37.42 0.76
CA SER A 2 19.78 -37.09 1.35
C SER A 2 19.94 -35.57 1.47
N MET A 3 20.73 -35.07 2.43
CA MET A 3 21.04 -33.63 2.54
C MET A 3 21.56 -33.03 1.22
N ARG A 4 22.27 -33.82 0.43
CA ARG A 4 22.76 -33.38 -0.88
C ARG A 4 21.63 -33.18 -1.90
N SER A 5 20.63 -34.08 -1.95
CA SER A 5 19.47 -33.93 -2.83
C SER A 5 18.60 -32.73 -2.45
N GLU A 6 18.42 -32.50 -1.15
CA GLU A 6 17.69 -31.31 -0.64
C GLU A 6 18.42 -30.02 -1.02
N TYR A 7 19.75 -29.99 -0.94
CA TYR A 7 20.53 -28.83 -1.35
C TYR A 7 20.47 -28.58 -2.87
N GLU A 8 20.48 -29.63 -3.70
CA GLU A 8 20.34 -29.46 -5.17
C GLU A 8 18.93 -28.96 -5.51
N GLU A 9 17.88 -29.42 -4.86
CA GLU A 9 16.52 -28.90 -5.02
C GLU A 9 16.43 -27.44 -4.59
N TYR A 10 17.04 -27.06 -3.46
CA TYR A 10 17.15 -25.69 -3.02
C TYR A 10 17.83 -24.81 -4.08
N LYS A 11 18.97 -25.21 -4.61
CA LYS A 11 19.68 -24.46 -5.65
C LYS A 11 18.84 -24.28 -6.92
N ALA A 12 18.15 -25.34 -7.35
CA ALA A 12 17.28 -25.30 -8.51
C ALA A 12 16.13 -24.30 -8.32
N ARG A 13 15.53 -24.28 -7.13
CA ARG A 13 14.48 -23.30 -6.77
C ARG A 13 15.03 -21.89 -6.77
N GLN A 14 16.19 -21.64 -6.18
CA GLN A 14 16.83 -20.31 -6.18
C GLN A 14 17.15 -19.83 -7.59
N ALA A 15 17.69 -20.71 -8.45
CA ALA A 15 17.96 -20.39 -9.85
C ALA A 15 16.69 -19.98 -10.60
N LYS A 16 15.59 -20.72 -10.41
CA LYS A 16 14.31 -20.41 -11.03
C LYS A 16 13.75 -19.05 -10.58
N LEU A 17 13.89 -18.70 -9.29
CA LEU A 17 13.50 -17.39 -8.78
C LEU A 17 14.33 -16.27 -9.43
N GLN A 18 15.60 -16.50 -9.71
CA GLN A 18 16.50 -15.53 -10.35
C GLN A 18 16.20 -15.30 -11.85
N GLU A 19 15.49 -16.20 -12.51
CA GLU A 19 15.10 -16.06 -13.92
C GLU A 19 14.00 -15.03 -14.12
N ASN A 20 13.11 -14.84 -13.13
CA ASN A 20 12.02 -13.88 -13.18
C ASN A 20 12.53 -12.48 -12.77
N PRO A 21 12.42 -11.45 -13.63
CA PRO A 21 12.86 -10.09 -13.29
C PRO A 21 12.16 -9.51 -12.04
N MET A 22 10.88 -9.81 -11.85
CA MET A 22 10.14 -9.35 -10.66
C MET A 22 10.67 -10.04 -9.40
N SER A 23 10.91 -11.36 -9.43
CA SER A 23 11.51 -12.06 -8.30
C SER A 23 12.88 -11.50 -7.94
N ARG A 24 13.72 -11.20 -8.94
CA ARG A 24 15.01 -10.54 -8.69
C ARG A 24 14.85 -9.17 -8.04
N PHE A 25 13.89 -8.39 -8.48
CA PHE A 25 13.59 -7.10 -7.86
C PHE A 25 13.18 -7.27 -6.40
N TRP A 26 12.28 -8.21 -6.09
CA TRP A 26 11.82 -8.46 -4.73
C TRP A 26 12.88 -9.05 -3.80
N ILE A 27 13.81 -9.86 -4.32
CA ILE A 27 14.91 -10.45 -3.53
C ILE A 27 16.04 -9.43 -3.29
N ASN A 28 16.25 -8.49 -4.21
CA ASN A 28 17.35 -7.53 -4.14
C ASN A 28 16.99 -6.37 -3.18
N GLN A 29 17.27 -6.57 -1.89
CA GLN A 29 17.00 -5.58 -0.85
C GLN A 29 17.80 -4.28 -1.05
N GLU A 30 19.01 -4.35 -1.59
CA GLU A 30 19.84 -3.17 -1.83
C GLU A 30 19.18 -2.20 -2.83
N SER A 31 18.61 -2.73 -3.92
CA SER A 31 17.89 -1.91 -4.91
C SER A 31 16.53 -1.40 -4.41
N ARG A 32 15.97 -2.04 -3.38
CA ARG A 32 14.67 -1.69 -2.82
C ARG A 32 14.75 -0.74 -1.63
N TYR A 33 15.90 -0.70 -0.96
CA TYR A 33 16.05 0.10 0.23
C TYR A 33 15.89 1.59 -0.07
N VAL A 34 15.02 2.25 0.70
CA VAL A 34 14.88 3.70 0.73
C VAL A 34 15.11 4.15 2.17
N LYS A 35 16.13 5.00 2.37
CA LYS A 35 16.35 5.58 3.70
C LYS A 35 15.10 6.34 4.12
N PRO A 36 14.52 6.05 5.30
CA PRO A 36 13.30 6.71 5.76
C PRO A 36 13.48 8.21 5.85
N PHE A 37 12.39 8.94 5.68
CA PHE A 37 12.42 10.41 5.74
C PHE A 37 11.08 10.97 6.19
N ARG A 38 11.13 12.15 6.75
CA ARG A 38 9.93 12.91 7.14
C ARG A 38 9.34 13.56 5.90
N MET A 39 8.10 13.19 5.56
CA MET A 39 7.37 13.81 4.44
C MET A 39 6.84 15.19 4.84
N TYR A 40 6.19 15.29 6.01
CA TYR A 40 5.72 16.56 6.57
C TYR A 40 5.39 16.36 8.06
N GLY A 41 5.83 17.28 8.93
CA GLY A 41 5.43 17.28 10.33
C GLY A 41 5.63 15.93 11.00
N ASN A 42 4.51 15.32 11.41
CA ASN A 42 4.46 14.00 12.04
C ASN A 42 4.18 12.84 11.06
N LEU A 43 4.24 13.08 9.74
CA LEU A 43 4.11 12.07 8.69
C LEU A 43 5.49 11.66 8.14
N TRP A 44 5.74 10.34 8.13
CA TRP A 44 7.01 9.76 7.71
C TRP A 44 6.81 8.68 6.63
N TYR A 45 7.80 8.57 5.75
CA TYR A 45 7.95 7.46 4.81
C TYR A 45 8.90 6.43 5.38
N VAL A 46 8.48 5.16 5.38
CA VAL A 46 9.26 4.00 5.85
C VAL A 46 9.18 2.80 4.90
N GLY A 47 8.59 2.98 3.73
CA GLY A 47 8.45 1.96 2.69
C GLY A 47 9.74 1.69 1.91
N ASP A 48 9.62 0.89 0.86
CA ASP A 48 10.72 0.58 -0.06
C ASP A 48 10.62 1.38 -1.37
N SER A 49 11.45 1.07 -2.37
CA SER A 49 11.46 1.80 -3.66
C SER A 49 10.26 1.50 -4.57
N TRP A 50 9.33 0.65 -4.14
CA TRP A 50 8.14 0.27 -4.89
C TRP A 50 6.85 0.40 -4.08
N VAL A 51 6.75 -0.33 -2.96
CA VAL A 51 5.58 -0.31 -2.07
C VAL A 51 5.80 0.71 -0.97
N CYS A 52 4.87 1.64 -0.84
CA CYS A 52 4.93 2.63 0.21
C CYS A 52 4.46 2.03 1.54
N ALA A 53 5.11 2.47 2.62
CA ALA A 53 4.61 2.37 3.97
C ALA A 53 4.84 3.70 4.66
N HIS A 54 3.87 4.13 5.48
CA HIS A 54 3.92 5.44 6.11
C HIS A 54 3.62 5.35 7.59
N ILE A 55 4.29 6.18 8.38
CA ILE A 55 4.00 6.35 9.80
C ILE A 55 3.41 7.74 10.04
N VAL A 56 2.35 7.77 10.82
CA VAL A 56 1.89 8.98 11.49
C VAL A 56 2.18 8.83 12.99
N ASP A 57 3.05 9.70 13.50
CA ASP A 57 3.27 9.81 14.95
C ASP A 57 2.10 10.59 15.57
N THR A 58 1.22 9.89 16.28
CA THR A 58 0.05 10.50 16.90
C THR A 58 0.33 11.13 18.27
N GLY A 59 1.57 10.98 18.76
CA GLY A 59 1.93 11.35 20.14
C GLY A 59 1.47 10.34 21.21
N ASN A 60 0.57 9.41 20.84
CA ASN A 60 0.06 8.35 21.72
C ASN A 60 0.31 6.93 21.18
N GLY A 61 1.16 6.82 20.20
CA GLY A 61 1.53 5.61 19.46
C GLY A 61 1.66 5.90 17.97
N LEU A 62 2.10 4.91 17.22
CA LEU A 62 2.32 5.03 15.79
C LEU A 62 1.15 4.39 15.03
N LEU A 63 0.62 5.13 14.07
CA LEU A 63 -0.28 4.63 13.04
C LEU A 63 0.55 4.31 11.80
N LEU A 64 0.62 3.03 11.43
CA LEU A 64 1.31 2.55 10.22
C LEU A 64 0.28 2.33 9.11
N PHE A 65 0.56 2.84 7.93
CA PHE A 65 -0.18 2.54 6.69
C PHE A 65 0.65 1.60 5.83
N ASP A 66 0.09 0.45 5.51
CA ASP A 66 0.68 -0.68 4.79
C ASP A 66 1.88 -1.34 5.49
N ALA A 67 2.11 -2.59 5.15
CA ALA A 67 3.09 -3.46 5.80
C ALA A 67 4.13 -4.04 4.82
N GLY A 68 4.22 -3.46 3.62
CA GLY A 68 5.19 -3.87 2.60
C GLY A 68 4.88 -5.23 1.97
N ASN A 69 5.72 -5.64 1.06
CA ASN A 69 5.57 -6.90 0.32
C ASN A 69 5.87 -8.12 1.20
N CYS A 70 5.24 -9.24 0.86
CA CYS A 70 5.58 -10.55 1.39
C CYS A 70 6.83 -11.10 0.71
N GLY A 71 7.86 -11.43 1.48
CA GLY A 71 9.08 -12.06 1.01
C GLY A 71 10.25 -11.09 0.81
N GLY A 72 11.39 -11.64 0.39
CA GLY A 72 12.61 -10.89 0.13
C GLY A 72 13.17 -10.06 1.28
N GLY A 73 12.86 -10.42 2.53
CA GLY A 73 13.29 -9.66 3.71
C GLY A 73 12.55 -8.32 3.91
N ALA A 74 11.43 -8.11 3.22
CA ALA A 74 10.67 -6.86 3.29
C ALA A 74 10.23 -6.50 4.72
N THR A 75 9.81 -7.49 5.51
CA THR A 75 9.49 -7.27 6.93
C THR A 75 10.69 -6.74 7.72
N ALA A 76 11.87 -7.32 7.55
CA ALA A 76 13.08 -6.86 8.22
C ALA A 76 13.47 -5.45 7.77
N MET A 77 13.31 -5.15 6.49
CA MET A 77 13.57 -3.82 5.93
C MET A 77 12.62 -2.77 6.51
N LEU A 78 11.32 -3.06 6.59
CA LEU A 78 10.33 -2.16 7.20
C LEU A 78 10.62 -1.90 8.67
N VAL A 79 10.90 -2.96 9.45
CA VAL A 79 11.26 -2.83 10.87
C VAL A 79 12.51 -1.98 11.05
N ASN A 80 13.55 -2.21 10.23
CA ASN A 80 14.77 -1.40 10.25
C ASN A 80 14.50 0.06 9.87
N ALA A 81 13.66 0.31 8.86
CA ALA A 81 13.29 1.66 8.45
C ALA A 81 12.57 2.44 9.59
N ILE A 82 11.72 1.75 10.36
CA ILE A 82 11.07 2.34 11.55
C ILE A 82 12.12 2.75 12.60
N TRP A 83 13.11 1.88 12.88
CA TRP A 83 14.23 2.20 13.76
C TRP A 83 15.07 3.38 13.25
N GLU A 84 15.39 3.40 11.96
CA GLU A 84 16.18 4.49 11.36
C GLU A 84 15.42 5.82 11.33
N ALA A 85 14.09 5.79 11.28
CA ALA A 85 13.24 6.97 11.42
C ALA A 85 13.25 7.53 12.86
N GLY A 86 13.83 6.80 13.82
CA GLY A 86 13.91 7.17 15.22
C GLY A 86 12.74 6.67 16.08
N PHE A 87 11.94 5.74 15.57
CA PHE A 87 10.81 5.14 16.28
C PHE A 87 11.11 3.73 16.75
N HIS A 88 10.38 3.27 17.76
CA HIS A 88 10.42 1.88 18.20
C HIS A 88 9.29 1.10 17.51
N PRO A 89 9.56 -0.04 16.82
CA PRO A 89 8.51 -0.81 16.13
C PRO A 89 7.37 -1.28 17.05
N ALA A 90 7.63 -1.49 18.35
CA ALA A 90 6.60 -1.84 19.33
C ALA A 90 5.61 -0.69 19.61
N ASP A 91 5.92 0.54 19.22
CA ASP A 91 5.01 1.68 19.34
C ASP A 91 3.97 1.72 18.20
N VAL A 92 4.09 0.86 17.20
CA VAL A 92 3.08 0.65 16.16
C VAL A 92 1.85 -0.01 16.78
N LYS A 93 0.90 0.81 17.21
CA LYS A 93 -0.36 0.34 17.83
C LYS A 93 -1.42 -0.05 16.83
N TRP A 94 -1.41 0.60 15.68
CA TRP A 94 -2.41 0.45 14.63
C TRP A 94 -1.75 0.32 13.26
N LEU A 95 -2.22 -0.66 12.50
CA LEU A 95 -1.81 -0.91 11.12
C LEU A 95 -3.04 -0.89 10.23
N VAL A 96 -3.14 0.11 9.38
CA VAL A 96 -4.20 0.28 8.39
C VAL A 96 -3.68 -0.16 7.03
N LEU A 97 -4.36 -1.09 6.39
CA LEU A 97 -3.99 -1.62 5.10
C LEU A 97 -4.79 -0.95 3.99
N SER A 98 -4.10 -0.55 2.94
CA SER A 98 -4.68 0.08 1.75
C SER A 98 -5.70 -0.83 1.06
N HIS A 99 -5.34 -2.09 0.93
CA HIS A 99 -6.13 -3.18 0.37
C HIS A 99 -5.48 -4.55 0.68
N GLY A 100 -6.11 -5.62 0.23
CA GLY A 100 -5.76 -6.99 0.61
C GLY A 100 -4.75 -7.70 -0.28
N HIS A 101 -4.01 -7.05 -1.18
CA HIS A 101 -2.98 -7.71 -1.98
C HIS A 101 -1.69 -7.97 -1.22
N VAL A 102 -0.98 -9.00 -1.68
CA VAL A 102 0.22 -9.56 -1.04
C VAL A 102 1.35 -8.55 -0.83
N ASP A 103 1.46 -7.56 -1.68
CA ASP A 103 2.51 -6.54 -1.62
C ASP A 103 2.28 -5.45 -0.55
N HIS A 104 1.11 -5.42 0.09
CA HIS A 104 0.78 -4.46 1.16
C HIS A 104 0.69 -5.08 2.56
N ILE A 105 0.76 -6.41 2.68
CA ILE A 105 0.44 -7.13 3.92
C ILE A 105 1.62 -7.89 4.55
N GLY A 106 2.82 -7.77 4.00
CA GLY A 106 3.96 -8.64 4.31
C GLY A 106 4.34 -8.72 5.78
N ALA A 107 4.30 -7.63 6.51
CA ALA A 107 4.69 -7.60 7.92
C ALA A 107 3.50 -7.69 8.90
N VAL A 108 2.26 -7.88 8.43
CA VAL A 108 1.06 -7.86 9.29
C VAL A 108 1.17 -8.84 10.45
N ASN A 109 1.41 -10.12 10.16
CA ASN A 109 1.48 -11.16 11.19
C ASN A 109 2.68 -10.96 12.13
N PHE A 110 3.78 -10.38 11.65
CA PHE A 110 4.92 -10.01 12.48
C PHE A 110 4.50 -8.95 13.52
N PHE A 111 3.94 -7.82 13.09
CA PHE A 111 3.53 -6.75 14.02
C PHE A 111 2.47 -7.22 15.00
N ARG A 112 1.49 -8.01 14.55
CA ARG A 112 0.46 -8.59 15.43
C ARG A 112 1.07 -9.50 16.51
N ARG A 113 1.91 -10.48 16.11
CA ARG A 113 2.47 -11.49 17.02
C ARG A 113 3.50 -10.91 17.96
N MET A 114 4.33 -9.99 17.48
CA MET A 114 5.42 -9.43 18.28
C MET A 114 4.98 -8.29 19.17
N PHE A 115 4.03 -7.48 18.74
CA PHE A 115 3.71 -6.21 19.41
C PHE A 115 2.24 -6.04 19.76
N GLY A 116 1.37 -6.94 19.32
CA GLY A 116 -0.07 -6.83 19.56
C GLY A 116 -0.73 -5.69 18.78
N THR A 117 -0.12 -5.29 17.66
CA THR A 117 -0.63 -4.25 16.77
C THR A 117 -2.02 -4.62 16.27
N LYS A 118 -2.98 -3.71 16.35
CA LYS A 118 -4.33 -3.88 15.80
C LYS A 118 -4.34 -3.66 14.30
N ILE A 119 -4.97 -4.58 13.56
CA ILE A 119 -4.99 -4.61 12.11
C ILE A 119 -6.35 -4.18 11.59
N TYR A 120 -6.34 -3.23 10.65
CA TYR A 120 -7.50 -2.64 10.00
C TYR A 120 -7.45 -2.91 8.50
N LEU A 121 -8.54 -3.42 7.93
CA LEU A 121 -8.67 -3.72 6.49
C LEU A 121 -10.08 -3.39 6.03
N GLY A 122 -10.26 -2.97 4.80
CA GLY A 122 -11.59 -2.78 4.20
C GLY A 122 -12.46 -4.04 4.32
N GLU A 123 -13.72 -3.92 4.76
CA GLU A 123 -14.62 -5.05 5.00
C GLU A 123 -14.71 -5.98 3.77
N PRO A 124 -14.80 -5.49 2.51
CA PRO A 124 -14.85 -6.39 1.36
C PRO A 124 -13.58 -7.21 1.16
N ASP A 125 -12.39 -6.67 1.46
CA ASP A 125 -11.14 -7.44 1.35
C ASP A 125 -10.97 -8.43 2.52
N ALA A 126 -11.47 -8.10 3.70
CA ALA A 126 -11.56 -9.08 4.79
C ALA A 126 -12.49 -10.25 4.42
N ARG A 127 -13.59 -9.99 3.71
CA ARG A 127 -14.46 -11.01 3.15
C ARG A 127 -13.76 -11.80 2.04
N MET A 128 -13.02 -11.13 1.14
CA MET A 128 -12.21 -11.78 0.12
C MET A 128 -11.25 -12.82 0.73
N TYR A 129 -10.59 -12.52 1.83
CA TYR A 129 -9.69 -13.47 2.50
C TYR A 129 -10.41 -14.72 3.02
N ARG A 130 -11.69 -14.61 3.41
CA ARG A 130 -12.49 -15.73 3.89
C ARG A 130 -13.07 -16.59 2.75
N GLU A 131 -13.45 -15.95 1.65
CA GLU A 131 -14.25 -16.58 0.59
C GLU A 131 -13.44 -16.86 -0.67
N HIS A 132 -12.48 -15.98 -1.01
CA HIS A 132 -11.71 -15.97 -2.24
C HIS A 132 -10.24 -15.59 -1.99
N PRO A 133 -9.50 -16.31 -1.13
CA PRO A 133 -8.13 -15.95 -0.76
C PRO A 133 -7.15 -15.91 -1.94
N GLU A 134 -7.45 -16.60 -3.04
CA GLU A 134 -6.67 -16.58 -4.28
C GLU A 134 -6.59 -15.16 -4.90
N LEU A 135 -7.58 -14.32 -4.66
CA LEU A 135 -7.63 -12.95 -5.17
C LEU A 135 -6.69 -11.98 -4.42
N ALA A 136 -6.09 -12.42 -3.32
CA ALA A 136 -5.03 -11.66 -2.65
C ALA A 136 -3.69 -11.67 -3.40
N LEU A 137 -3.60 -12.33 -4.56
CA LEU A 137 -2.43 -12.46 -5.43
C LEU A 137 -1.22 -13.09 -4.73
N VAL A 138 -1.47 -14.02 -3.80
CA VAL A 138 -0.42 -14.69 -3.02
C VAL A 138 0.61 -15.41 -3.88
N HIS A 139 0.26 -15.81 -5.11
CA HIS A 139 1.16 -16.43 -6.08
C HIS A 139 2.24 -15.46 -6.61
N GLU A 140 2.08 -14.15 -6.44
CA GLU A 140 3.07 -13.14 -6.78
C GLU A 140 4.16 -13.00 -5.71
N SER A 141 3.98 -13.61 -4.53
CA SER A 141 5.01 -13.65 -3.51
C SER A 141 6.21 -14.50 -3.97
N THR A 142 7.40 -14.00 -3.74
CA THR A 142 8.66 -14.64 -4.17
C THR A 142 9.28 -15.53 -3.12
N ASP A 143 8.72 -15.56 -1.91
CA ASP A 143 9.28 -16.27 -0.76
C ASP A 143 8.14 -16.86 0.08
N TYR A 144 8.51 -17.48 1.22
CA TYR A 144 7.52 -17.93 2.18
C TYR A 144 6.62 -16.76 2.60
N MET A 145 5.33 -16.94 2.42
CA MET A 145 4.31 -16.03 2.88
C MET A 145 3.60 -16.65 4.07
N ASP A 146 3.41 -15.88 5.12
CA ASP A 146 2.58 -16.26 6.24
C ASP A 146 1.11 -16.43 5.81
N GLU A 147 0.32 -17.11 6.61
CA GLU A 147 -1.11 -17.25 6.34
C GLU A 147 -1.80 -15.87 6.25
N LEU A 148 -2.82 -15.78 5.40
CA LEU A 148 -3.73 -14.63 5.44
C LEU A 148 -4.37 -14.53 6.83
N PHE A 149 -4.67 -13.33 7.23
CA PHE A 149 -5.12 -13.02 8.59
C PHE A 149 -6.58 -12.56 8.61
N THR A 150 -7.19 -12.63 9.77
CA THR A 150 -8.45 -11.92 10.06
C THR A 150 -8.12 -10.56 10.64
N PRO A 151 -8.54 -9.42 10.08
CA PRO A 151 -8.31 -8.11 10.69
C PRO A 151 -9.04 -7.99 12.04
N ASP A 152 -8.54 -7.12 12.92
CA ASP A 152 -9.20 -6.80 14.19
C ASP A 152 -10.38 -5.85 13.98
N VAL A 153 -10.31 -5.05 12.92
CA VAL A 153 -11.38 -4.11 12.53
C VAL A 153 -11.57 -4.14 11.02
N GLU A 154 -12.80 -4.38 10.61
CA GLU A 154 -13.25 -4.28 9.22
C GLU A 154 -13.78 -2.87 8.97
N ILE A 155 -13.06 -2.09 8.16
CA ILE A 155 -13.39 -0.70 7.82
C ILE A 155 -14.57 -0.68 6.83
N ARG A 156 -15.54 0.20 7.08
CA ARG A 156 -16.72 0.40 6.25
C ARG A 156 -16.78 1.81 5.69
N GLU A 157 -17.65 1.99 4.68
CA GLU A 157 -17.91 3.30 4.10
C GLU A 157 -18.34 4.32 5.16
N GLY A 158 -17.63 5.45 5.21
CA GLY A 158 -17.95 6.57 6.08
C GLY A 158 -17.46 6.42 7.52
N ASP A 159 -16.72 5.37 7.86
CA ASP A 159 -16.15 5.22 9.19
C ASP A 159 -15.19 6.38 9.52
N VAL A 160 -15.29 6.88 10.76
CA VAL A 160 -14.33 7.81 11.35
C VAL A 160 -13.72 7.14 12.57
N ILE A 161 -12.42 6.87 12.52
CA ILE A 161 -11.71 6.15 13.57
C ILE A 161 -10.62 7.04 14.15
N ASN A 162 -10.59 7.15 15.49
CA ASN A 162 -9.56 7.87 16.21
C ASN A 162 -8.36 6.99 16.52
N PHE A 163 -7.20 7.39 16.03
CA PHE A 163 -5.92 6.75 16.28
C PHE A 163 -5.05 7.64 17.17
N GLY A 164 -5.17 7.48 18.47
CA GLY A 164 -4.34 8.20 19.44
C GLY A 164 -4.47 9.71 19.43
N GLY A 165 -5.61 10.25 18.99
CA GLY A 165 -5.89 11.68 18.83
C GLY A 165 -5.96 12.16 17.38
N THR A 166 -5.59 11.31 16.42
CA THR A 166 -5.74 11.58 14.98
C THR A 166 -7.02 10.92 14.47
N ASP A 167 -7.99 11.71 14.04
CA ASP A 167 -9.22 11.21 13.41
C ASP A 167 -8.94 10.94 11.92
N VAL A 168 -9.25 9.72 11.49
CA VAL A 168 -9.14 9.30 10.09
C VAL A 168 -10.54 8.97 9.56
N THR A 169 -10.95 9.68 8.51
CA THR A 169 -12.20 9.41 7.78
C THR A 169 -11.93 8.45 6.64
N PHE A 170 -12.69 7.37 6.55
CA PHE A 170 -12.53 6.32 5.56
C PHE A 170 -13.67 6.32 4.53
N HIS A 171 -13.30 6.04 3.30
CA HIS A 171 -14.21 5.69 2.21
C HIS A 171 -13.76 4.38 1.57
N LEU A 172 -14.68 3.51 1.24
CA LEU A 172 -14.39 2.40 0.35
C LEU A 172 -14.26 2.91 -1.09
N ALA A 173 -13.19 2.52 -1.75
CA ALA A 173 -12.88 2.92 -3.13
C ALA A 173 -12.66 1.68 -4.02
N PRO A 174 -13.69 0.80 -4.14
CA PRO A 174 -13.58 -0.46 -4.87
C PRO A 174 -13.16 -0.24 -6.32
N GLY A 175 -12.50 -1.28 -6.87
CA GLY A 175 -12.03 -1.31 -8.25
C GLY A 175 -10.77 -2.13 -8.40
N HIS A 176 -9.62 -1.70 -7.87
CA HIS A 176 -8.40 -2.51 -7.84
C HIS A 176 -8.60 -3.79 -7.00
N THR A 177 -9.11 -3.66 -5.78
CA THR A 177 -9.86 -4.70 -5.05
C THR A 177 -11.23 -4.16 -4.65
N ASP A 178 -12.07 -5.00 -4.05
CA ASP A 178 -13.39 -4.55 -3.58
C ASP A 178 -13.29 -3.76 -2.27
N GLY A 179 -12.23 -3.99 -1.49
CA GLY A 179 -11.99 -3.36 -0.20
C GLY A 179 -10.91 -2.28 -0.18
N VAL A 180 -10.48 -1.78 -1.35
CA VAL A 180 -9.61 -0.58 -1.39
C VAL A 180 -10.20 0.51 -0.52
N ILE A 181 -9.38 1.08 0.35
CA ILE A 181 -9.75 2.27 1.12
C ILE A 181 -9.19 3.55 0.49
N SER A 182 -9.93 4.63 0.59
CA SER A 182 -9.43 6.00 0.52
C SER A 182 -9.66 6.66 1.87
N CYS A 183 -8.68 7.39 2.40
CA CYS A 183 -8.88 8.02 3.71
C CYS A 183 -8.26 9.41 3.79
N PHE A 184 -8.77 10.19 4.74
CA PHE A 184 -8.40 11.59 4.94
C PHE A 184 -8.16 11.87 6.41
N PHE A 185 -7.05 12.54 6.70
CA PHE A 185 -6.66 12.92 8.07
C PHE A 185 -5.73 14.12 8.06
N ASP A 186 -5.50 14.70 9.21
CA ASP A 186 -4.66 15.87 9.35
C ASP A 186 -3.31 15.52 9.98
N VAL A 187 -2.24 16.16 9.49
CA VAL A 187 -0.88 16.09 10.02
C VAL A 187 -0.37 17.50 10.32
N THR A 188 0.56 17.63 11.27
CA THR A 188 1.04 18.94 11.69
C THR A 188 2.54 18.94 11.94
N ASP A 189 3.19 20.08 11.65
CA ASP A 189 4.57 20.36 12.04
C ASP A 189 4.66 21.17 13.34
N GLY A 190 3.54 21.35 14.04
CA GLY A 190 3.39 22.16 15.25
C GLY A 190 3.11 23.63 14.97
N LYS A 191 3.15 24.08 13.70
CA LYS A 191 2.83 25.45 13.27
C LYS A 191 1.62 25.46 12.33
N GLU A 192 1.65 24.56 11.36
CA GLU A 192 0.60 24.42 10.35
C GLU A 192 0.08 23.00 10.33
N THR A 193 -1.19 22.88 9.98
CA THR A 193 -1.88 21.61 9.74
C THR A 193 -2.13 21.44 8.26
N LYS A 194 -1.86 20.25 7.73
CA LYS A 194 -2.08 19.89 6.34
C LYS A 194 -3.00 18.68 6.25
N ARG A 195 -3.95 18.72 5.34
CA ARG A 195 -4.85 17.62 5.06
C ARG A 195 -4.19 16.59 4.16
N VAL A 196 -4.10 15.35 4.63
CA VAL A 196 -3.58 14.20 3.86
C VAL A 196 -4.75 13.49 3.20
N GLY A 197 -4.58 13.14 1.92
CA GLY A 197 -5.43 12.19 1.20
C GLY A 197 -4.63 10.95 0.83
N TYR A 198 -5.17 9.78 1.13
CA TYR A 198 -4.62 8.47 0.78
C TYR A 198 -5.61 7.71 -0.09
N TYR A 199 -5.15 7.14 -1.20
CA TYR A 199 -5.95 6.25 -2.05
C TYR A 199 -5.22 4.92 -2.21
N GLY A 200 -5.83 3.85 -1.75
CA GLY A 200 -5.16 2.60 -1.46
C GLY A 200 -4.94 1.65 -2.64
N GLY A 201 -5.42 1.94 -3.85
CA GLY A 201 -5.23 0.99 -4.97
C GLY A 201 -5.51 1.57 -6.34
N PHE A 202 -4.45 1.75 -7.15
CA PHE A 202 -4.53 2.34 -8.49
C PHE A 202 -4.22 1.38 -9.64
N GLY A 203 -3.77 0.15 -9.34
CA GLY A 203 -3.33 -0.80 -10.35
C GLY A 203 -4.43 -1.20 -11.33
N PHE A 204 -4.10 -1.27 -12.64
CA PHE A 204 -5.03 -1.72 -13.69
C PHE A 204 -4.87 -3.21 -14.03
N ASN A 205 -3.97 -3.94 -13.35
CA ASN A 205 -3.82 -5.38 -13.51
C ASN A 205 -5.15 -6.12 -13.28
N THR A 206 -5.89 -5.75 -12.25
CA THR A 206 -7.21 -6.31 -11.90
C THR A 206 -8.38 -5.75 -12.73
N LEU A 207 -8.12 -4.82 -13.64
CA LEU A 207 -9.09 -4.23 -14.57
C LEU A 207 -8.89 -4.69 -16.02
N GLN A 208 -7.84 -5.51 -16.26
CA GLN A 208 -7.61 -6.12 -17.58
C GLN A 208 -8.69 -7.13 -17.91
N LYS A 209 -9.04 -7.25 -19.18
CA LYS A 209 -10.05 -8.22 -19.66
C LYS A 209 -9.77 -9.64 -19.17
N SER A 210 -8.51 -10.10 -19.26
CA SER A 210 -8.12 -11.43 -18.82
C SER A 210 -8.46 -11.69 -17.35
N TYR A 211 -8.12 -10.77 -16.49
CA TYR A 211 -8.42 -10.87 -15.06
C TYR A 211 -9.93 -10.82 -14.78
N LEU A 212 -10.66 -9.88 -15.42
CA LEU A 212 -12.11 -9.74 -15.20
C LEU A 212 -12.86 -10.99 -15.61
N LEU A 213 -12.49 -11.62 -16.73
CA LEU A 213 -13.08 -12.88 -17.18
C LEU A 213 -12.73 -14.03 -16.24
N GLU A 214 -11.51 -14.07 -15.70
CA GLU A 214 -11.07 -15.08 -14.73
C GLU A 214 -11.90 -15.06 -13.45
N ILE A 215 -12.22 -13.87 -12.95
CA ILE A 215 -13.07 -13.69 -11.75
C ILE A 215 -14.57 -13.73 -12.04
N GLY A 216 -14.98 -13.97 -13.30
CA GLY A 216 -16.38 -14.07 -13.72
C GLY A 216 -17.10 -12.74 -13.96
N ASP A 217 -16.40 -11.60 -13.94
CA ASP A 217 -16.97 -10.28 -14.29
C ASP A 217 -17.03 -10.10 -15.83
N THR A 218 -17.94 -10.81 -16.47
CA THR A 218 -18.14 -10.78 -17.92
C THR A 218 -18.74 -9.48 -18.44
N ALA A 219 -19.30 -8.67 -17.56
CA ALA A 219 -19.84 -7.34 -17.88
C ALA A 219 -18.80 -6.22 -17.71
N PHE A 220 -17.60 -6.54 -17.21
CA PHE A 220 -16.53 -5.60 -16.89
C PHE A 220 -16.99 -4.49 -15.92
N SER A 221 -17.91 -4.85 -15.03
CA SER A 221 -18.55 -3.93 -14.08
C SER A 221 -17.57 -3.28 -13.11
N ARG A 222 -16.47 -3.97 -12.77
CA ARG A 222 -15.40 -3.47 -11.91
C ARG A 222 -14.76 -2.18 -12.45
N ARG A 223 -14.69 -2.01 -13.77
CA ARG A 223 -14.18 -0.78 -14.39
C ARG A 223 -15.07 0.43 -14.09
N GLN A 224 -16.39 0.26 -14.19
CA GLN A 224 -17.34 1.32 -13.85
C GLN A 224 -17.29 1.66 -12.35
N ILE A 225 -17.22 0.64 -11.49
CA ILE A 225 -17.07 0.79 -10.04
C ILE A 225 -15.81 1.59 -9.70
N TYR A 226 -14.68 1.32 -10.37
CA TYR A 226 -13.45 2.09 -10.19
C TYR A 226 -13.63 3.58 -10.54
N LEU A 227 -14.27 3.89 -11.68
CA LEU A 227 -14.56 5.28 -12.08
C LEU A 227 -15.45 6.00 -11.06
N GLU A 228 -16.44 5.31 -10.50
CA GLU A 228 -17.33 5.85 -9.45
C GLU A 228 -16.57 6.10 -8.14
N SER A 229 -15.65 5.21 -7.78
CA SER A 229 -14.78 5.37 -6.62
C SER A 229 -13.90 6.62 -6.73
N ILE A 230 -13.30 6.87 -7.90
CA ILE A 230 -12.55 8.11 -8.14
C ILE A 230 -13.47 9.33 -8.02
N ARG A 231 -14.65 9.31 -8.67
CA ARG A 231 -15.60 10.44 -8.62
C ARG A 231 -16.04 10.79 -7.20
N LYS A 232 -16.15 9.79 -6.34
CA LYS A 232 -16.55 9.96 -4.94
C LYS A 232 -15.58 10.88 -4.18
N VAL A 233 -14.27 10.75 -4.41
CA VAL A 233 -13.25 11.39 -3.58
C VAL A 233 -12.37 12.43 -4.30
N ILE A 234 -12.49 12.57 -5.63
CA ILE A 234 -11.60 13.44 -6.42
C ILE A 234 -11.68 14.94 -6.02
N ASN A 235 -12.80 15.37 -5.46
CA ASN A 235 -13.01 16.76 -5.07
C ASN A 235 -12.74 17.05 -3.58
N GLU A 236 -12.22 16.06 -2.85
CA GLU A 236 -11.75 16.28 -1.48
C GLU A 236 -10.58 17.28 -1.48
N LYS A 237 -10.58 18.15 -0.47
CA LYS A 237 -9.44 19.05 -0.25
C LYS A 237 -8.28 18.27 0.33
N VAL A 238 -7.16 18.23 -0.38
CA VAL A 238 -5.95 17.53 0.01
C VAL A 238 -4.75 18.42 -0.22
N ASP A 239 -3.96 18.65 0.81
CA ASP A 239 -2.69 19.37 0.73
C ASP A 239 -1.53 18.43 0.40
N ILE A 240 -1.61 17.17 0.89
CA ILE A 240 -0.56 16.14 0.74
C ILE A 240 -1.22 14.87 0.21
N PHE A 241 -0.85 14.49 -1.01
CA PHE A 241 -1.21 13.17 -1.54
C PHE A 241 -0.22 12.11 -1.03
N MET A 242 -0.67 11.24 -0.14
CA MET A 242 0.08 10.10 0.39
C MET A 242 -0.13 8.89 -0.54
N PRO A 243 0.92 8.38 -1.19
CA PRO A 243 0.80 7.28 -2.16
C PRO A 243 0.86 5.91 -1.51
N ASN A 244 0.31 4.88 -2.18
CA ASN A 244 0.51 3.47 -1.82
C ASN A 244 1.67 2.81 -2.62
N HIS A 245 2.04 3.39 -3.77
CA HIS A 245 3.25 3.05 -4.53
C HIS A 245 4.05 4.30 -4.87
N THR A 246 5.38 4.17 -4.94
CA THR A 246 6.30 5.30 -5.14
C THR A 246 6.06 6.04 -6.45
N ASN A 247 5.65 5.33 -7.51
CA ASN A 247 5.40 5.89 -8.82
C ASN A 247 4.11 6.73 -8.91
N ASN A 248 3.21 6.63 -7.91
CA ASN A 248 1.96 7.40 -7.96
C ASN A 248 2.16 8.91 -7.88
N VAL A 249 3.19 9.35 -7.15
CA VAL A 249 3.47 10.78 -6.95
C VAL A 249 4.91 11.16 -7.29
N ASP A 250 5.63 10.28 -7.99
CA ASP A 250 7.07 10.44 -8.24
C ASP A 250 7.88 10.64 -6.95
N LEU A 251 7.57 9.79 -5.95
CA LEU A 251 8.02 9.94 -4.57
C LEU A 251 9.55 10.07 -4.44
N LEU A 252 10.29 9.22 -5.17
CA LEU A 252 11.76 9.18 -5.05
C LEU A 252 12.41 10.46 -5.59
N ASN A 253 11.93 11.01 -6.71
CA ASN A 253 12.43 12.28 -7.23
C ASN A 253 12.01 13.45 -6.35
N LYS A 254 10.79 13.46 -5.79
CA LYS A 254 10.39 14.47 -4.79
C LYS A 254 11.26 14.42 -3.53
N ARG A 255 11.57 13.23 -3.04
CA ARG A 255 12.51 13.06 -1.93
C ARG A 255 13.89 13.64 -2.28
N GLN A 256 14.41 13.32 -3.45
CA GLN A 256 15.70 13.86 -3.92
C GLN A 256 15.66 15.39 -4.01
N TYR A 257 14.62 15.94 -4.62
CA TYR A 257 14.42 17.40 -4.70
C TYR A 257 14.43 18.06 -3.30
N MET A 258 13.69 17.50 -2.34
CA MET A 258 13.63 18.02 -0.98
C MET A 258 15.01 18.00 -0.29
N MET A 259 15.86 17.02 -0.60
CA MET A 259 17.22 16.95 -0.06
C MET A 259 18.15 18.01 -0.68
N GLU A 260 17.94 18.33 -1.96
CA GLU A 260 18.74 19.31 -2.71
C GLU A 260 18.28 20.75 -2.46
N HIS A 261 17.02 20.95 -2.02
CA HIS A 261 16.40 22.25 -1.80
C HIS A 261 15.87 22.37 -0.36
N PRO A 262 16.75 22.53 0.65
CA PRO A 262 16.34 22.65 2.05
C PRO A 262 15.34 23.81 2.26
N GLY A 263 14.20 23.52 2.85
CA GLY A 263 13.13 24.48 3.10
C GLY A 263 11.98 24.43 2.10
N GLU A 264 12.15 23.72 0.98
CA GLU A 264 11.08 23.43 0.04
C GLU A 264 10.53 22.02 0.26
N ASN A 265 9.22 21.86 0.22
CA ASN A 265 8.57 20.55 0.40
C ASN A 265 7.65 20.22 -0.78
N PRO A 266 8.11 19.41 -1.75
CA PRO A 266 7.35 19.08 -2.94
C PRO A 266 6.17 18.11 -2.69
N PHE A 267 6.05 17.56 -1.46
CA PHE A 267 4.91 16.73 -1.06
C PHE A 267 3.69 17.59 -0.72
N VAL A 268 3.87 18.86 -0.34
CA VAL A 268 2.76 19.80 -0.11
C VAL A 268 2.37 20.40 -1.47
N ASN A 269 1.31 19.85 -2.07
CA ASN A 269 0.81 20.26 -3.38
C ASN A 269 -0.69 19.98 -3.48
N GLU A 270 -1.49 21.03 -3.35
CA GLU A 270 -2.95 20.98 -3.34
C GLU A 270 -3.58 20.47 -4.65
N SER A 271 -2.86 20.53 -5.77
CA SER A 271 -3.36 20.06 -7.07
C SER A 271 -3.10 18.56 -7.30
N ALA A 272 -2.07 18.00 -6.66
CA ALA A 272 -1.56 16.65 -6.94
C ALA A 272 -2.62 15.55 -6.81
N TRP A 273 -3.49 15.65 -5.79
CA TRP A 273 -4.58 14.70 -5.57
C TRP A 273 -5.53 14.66 -6.76
N LYS A 274 -6.07 15.79 -7.11
CA LYS A 274 -7.06 15.90 -8.18
C LYS A 274 -6.47 15.57 -9.54
N GLU A 275 -5.27 16.06 -9.84
CA GLU A 275 -4.58 15.81 -11.11
C GLU A 275 -4.30 14.31 -11.31
N TYR A 276 -3.81 13.63 -10.28
CA TYR A 276 -3.52 12.21 -10.38
C TYR A 276 -4.79 11.36 -10.51
N LEU A 277 -5.82 11.65 -9.73
CA LEU A 277 -7.10 10.94 -9.84
C LEU A 277 -7.77 11.15 -11.20
N GLN A 278 -7.71 12.37 -11.74
CA GLN A 278 -8.22 12.65 -13.08
C GLN A 278 -7.43 11.88 -14.14
N MET A 279 -6.10 11.85 -14.03
CA MET A 279 -5.25 11.08 -14.94
C MET A 279 -5.64 9.57 -14.91
N LYS A 280 -5.82 8.99 -13.72
CA LYS A 280 -6.23 7.59 -13.59
C LYS A 280 -7.63 7.32 -14.15
N TYR A 281 -8.54 8.26 -13.95
CA TYR A 281 -9.87 8.21 -14.54
C TYR A 281 -9.80 8.17 -16.08
N ASP A 282 -9.04 9.10 -16.68
CA ASP A 282 -8.88 9.20 -18.13
C ASP A 282 -8.13 8.00 -18.72
N ASP A 283 -7.13 7.47 -18.02
CA ASP A 283 -6.39 6.28 -18.44
C ASP A 283 -7.27 5.03 -18.43
N LEU A 284 -8.19 4.89 -17.46
CA LEU A 284 -9.15 3.80 -17.48
C LEU A 284 -10.16 3.95 -18.63
N LEU A 285 -10.60 5.15 -18.95
CA LEU A 285 -11.44 5.36 -20.15
C LEU A 285 -10.72 4.97 -21.45
N LYS A 286 -9.40 5.24 -21.56
CA LYS A 286 -8.58 4.79 -22.70
C LYS A 286 -8.50 3.27 -22.74
N LEU A 287 -8.29 2.61 -21.60
CA LEU A 287 -8.29 1.14 -21.49
C LEU A 287 -9.64 0.55 -21.96
N MET A 288 -10.75 1.17 -21.53
CA MET A 288 -12.09 0.73 -21.91
C MET A 288 -12.41 0.97 -23.39
N ALA A 289 -11.74 1.92 -24.04
CA ALA A 289 -11.90 2.20 -25.47
C ALA A 289 -11.05 1.28 -26.36
N ASP A 290 -10.09 0.54 -25.78
CA ASP A 290 -9.24 -0.41 -26.53
C ASP A 290 -10.04 -1.65 -26.92
N PRO A 291 -10.19 -1.96 -28.25
CA PRO A 291 -10.91 -3.15 -28.70
C PRO A 291 -10.33 -4.48 -28.17
N ALA A 292 -9.04 -4.52 -27.83
CA ALA A 292 -8.42 -5.71 -27.24
C ALA A 292 -8.89 -5.97 -25.80
N GLN A 293 -9.47 -4.96 -25.16
CA GLN A 293 -9.95 -4.99 -23.78
C GLN A 293 -11.49 -5.16 -23.65
N ASN A 294 -12.19 -5.29 -24.77
CA ASN A 294 -13.64 -5.45 -24.82
C ASN A 294 -14.08 -6.83 -25.31
#